data_dc8e985b87f0eed6e2a00ff35a300639
#
_entry.id   dc8e985b87f0eed6e2a00ff35a300639
#
_cell.length_a   1.000
_cell.length_b   1.000
_cell.length_c   1.000
_cell.angle_alpha   90.00
_cell.angle_beta   90.00
_cell.angle_gamma   90.00
#
_symmetry.space_group_name_H-M   'P 1'
#
loop_
_entity.id
_entity.type
_entity.pdbx_description
1 polymer ?
#
loop_
_entity_poly.entity_id
_entity_poly.type
_entity_poly.pdbx_seq_one_letter_code
_entity_poly.pdbx_strand_id
1 'polypeptide(L)'
;MLTGQTGLWLTPGDHLHMTTLEMMSSQTASEVDAVTALLQERLSIHDLVDYTLTHRARLVRPVVSFDTAAMALSFVPAAGEIPNQLDKPTCDSYSYHHLRRDLWDIVAQSGHQLTSRYNVPSAHVTIARFAVPPDLDKEKESEALSRRKTALVEKIDDINRELRSNDWKHFGNPSRGEWVVGQERGLELNKGQSWFGKGEAVLIGKGI
;
A
#
# COMPACT_ATOMS: atom_id res chain seq x y z
N MET A 1 -5.73 -17.18 -7.57
CA MET A 1 -5.49 -18.63 -7.63
C MET A 1 -4.52 -18.99 -6.52
N LEU A 2 -4.89 -19.87 -5.60
CA LEU A 2 -3.95 -20.46 -4.66
C LEU A 2 -3.03 -21.36 -5.48
N THR A 3 -1.73 -21.05 -5.53
CA THR A 3 -0.75 -21.98 -6.08
C THR A 3 -0.61 -23.12 -5.08
N GLY A 4 -1.29 -24.23 -5.34
CA GLY A 4 -1.61 -25.31 -4.39
C GLY A 4 -0.45 -26.09 -3.78
N GLN A 5 0.77 -25.58 -3.80
CA GLN A 5 1.95 -26.21 -3.18
C GLN A 5 2.80 -25.29 -2.30
N THR A 6 2.57 -23.99 -2.28
CA THR A 6 3.47 -23.06 -1.59
C THR A 6 2.88 -22.38 -0.35
N GLY A 7 1.56 -22.50 -0.12
CA GLY A 7 0.91 -21.75 0.95
C GLY A 7 1.04 -20.22 0.77
N LEU A 8 1.27 -19.76 -0.46
CA LEU A 8 1.43 -18.35 -0.81
C LEU A 8 0.33 -17.93 -1.78
N TRP A 9 -0.41 -16.89 -1.41
CA TRP A 9 -1.34 -16.20 -2.29
C TRP A 9 -0.66 -14.93 -2.81
N LEU A 10 -0.53 -14.82 -4.13
CA LEU A 10 0.01 -13.62 -4.77
C LEU A 10 -1.12 -12.64 -5.02
N THR A 11 -0.90 -11.37 -4.68
CA THR A 11 -1.85 -10.30 -4.99
C THR A 11 -1.92 -10.11 -6.51
N PRO A 12 -3.10 -10.22 -7.14
CA PRO A 12 -3.25 -9.90 -8.55
C PRO A 12 -2.80 -8.47 -8.86
N GLY A 13 -2.23 -8.24 -10.04
CA GLY A 13 -1.65 -6.95 -10.39
C GLY A 13 -2.64 -5.78 -10.31
N ASP A 14 -3.91 -6.02 -10.68
CA ASP A 14 -5.00 -5.04 -10.62
C ASP A 14 -5.59 -4.85 -9.20
N HIS A 15 -5.16 -5.66 -8.22
CA HIS A 15 -5.50 -5.53 -6.81
C HIS A 15 -4.38 -4.87 -5.99
N LEU A 16 -3.23 -4.60 -6.60
CA LEU A 16 -2.13 -3.93 -5.91
C LEU A 16 -2.52 -2.51 -5.54
N HIS A 17 -2.41 -2.18 -4.27
CA HIS A 17 -2.74 -0.85 -3.75
C HIS A 17 -1.91 -0.52 -2.50
N MET A 18 -1.79 0.76 -2.23
CA MET A 18 -1.25 1.28 -0.97
C MET A 18 -2.38 2.00 -0.23
N THR A 19 -2.67 1.56 0.98
CA THR A 19 -3.68 2.20 1.82
C THR A 19 -3.09 3.46 2.45
N THR A 20 -3.61 4.62 2.05
CA THR A 20 -3.24 5.90 2.67
C THR A 20 -4.00 6.12 3.97
N LEU A 21 -5.30 5.82 3.97
CA LEU A 21 -6.16 5.92 5.15
C LEU A 21 -7.20 4.79 5.10
N GLU A 22 -7.33 4.05 6.20
CA GLU A 22 -8.44 3.13 6.42
C GLU A 22 -9.45 3.83 7.31
N MET A 23 -10.66 4.08 6.81
CA MET A 23 -11.68 4.84 7.54
C MET A 23 -12.44 3.98 8.54
N MET A 24 -12.61 2.70 8.22
CA MET A 24 -13.30 1.72 9.05
C MET A 24 -12.87 0.30 8.71
N SER A 25 -12.99 -0.61 9.66
CA SER A 25 -12.70 -2.03 9.46
C SER A 25 -13.72 -2.91 10.18
N SER A 26 -13.92 -4.11 9.68
CA SER A 26 -14.81 -5.12 10.29
C SER A 26 -16.24 -4.64 10.46
N GLN A 27 -16.77 -3.92 9.48
CA GLN A 27 -18.14 -3.39 9.47
C GLN A 27 -19.02 -4.15 8.48
N THR A 28 -20.31 -4.05 8.65
CA THR A 28 -21.30 -4.57 7.70
C THR A 28 -21.37 -3.71 6.43
N ALA A 29 -21.88 -4.28 5.34
CA ALA A 29 -22.06 -3.53 4.09
C ALA A 29 -22.96 -2.29 4.30
N SER A 30 -24.01 -2.41 5.12
CA SER A 30 -24.93 -1.30 5.43
C SER A 30 -24.22 -0.16 6.18
N GLU A 31 -23.31 -0.47 7.11
CA GLU A 31 -22.54 0.55 7.83
C GLU A 31 -21.53 1.24 6.89
N VAL A 32 -20.91 0.48 5.98
CA VAL A 32 -20.01 1.03 4.96
C VAL A 32 -20.77 1.97 4.02
N ASP A 33 -21.94 1.57 3.54
CA ASP A 33 -22.80 2.40 2.69
C ASP A 33 -23.26 3.68 3.41
N ALA A 34 -23.64 3.59 4.69
CA ALA A 34 -24.03 4.74 5.49
C ALA A 34 -22.88 5.76 5.64
N VAL A 35 -21.67 5.29 5.92
CA VAL A 35 -20.50 6.17 6.00
C VAL A 35 -20.15 6.75 4.63
N THR A 36 -20.24 5.96 3.58
CA THR A 36 -20.01 6.46 2.21
C THR A 36 -20.99 7.61 1.88
N ALA A 37 -22.26 7.44 2.18
CA ALA A 37 -23.29 8.48 1.99
C ALA A 37 -23.00 9.74 2.84
N LEU A 38 -22.60 9.56 4.10
CA LEU A 38 -22.22 10.67 4.98
C LEU A 38 -21.04 11.46 4.41
N LEU A 39 -20.02 10.78 3.93
CA LEU A 39 -18.86 11.44 3.31
C LEU A 39 -19.26 12.23 2.06
N GLN A 40 -20.13 11.65 1.21
CA GLN A 40 -20.64 12.32 0.02
C GLN A 40 -21.49 13.55 0.33
N GLU A 41 -22.25 13.51 1.43
CA GLU A 41 -23.06 14.64 1.89
C GLU A 41 -22.21 15.77 2.49
N ARG A 42 -21.21 15.41 3.28
CA ARG A 42 -20.47 16.35 4.14
C ARG A 42 -19.17 16.86 3.57
N LEU A 43 -18.59 16.14 2.64
CA LEU A 43 -17.27 16.45 2.04
C LEU A 43 -17.37 16.53 0.52
N SER A 44 -16.51 17.36 -0.07
CA SER A 44 -16.17 17.20 -1.48
C SER A 44 -15.27 15.98 -1.65
N ILE A 45 -15.86 14.82 -1.93
CA ILE A 45 -15.06 13.61 -2.14
C ILE A 45 -14.17 13.70 -3.39
N HIS A 46 -14.48 14.58 -4.34
CA HIS A 46 -13.61 14.90 -5.47
C HIS A 46 -12.32 15.58 -4.99
N ASP A 47 -12.43 16.59 -4.10
CA ASP A 47 -11.26 17.27 -3.54
C ASP A 47 -10.43 16.30 -2.68
N LEU A 48 -11.07 15.35 -2.01
CA LEU A 48 -10.40 14.33 -1.21
C LEU A 48 -9.56 13.40 -2.10
N VAL A 49 -10.10 12.88 -3.20
CA VAL A 49 -9.35 11.96 -4.08
C VAL A 49 -8.37 12.69 -4.98
N ASP A 50 -8.59 13.97 -5.27
CA ASP A 50 -7.70 14.85 -6.03
C ASP A 50 -6.66 15.57 -5.15
N TYR A 51 -6.64 15.30 -3.83
CA TYR A 51 -5.80 16.01 -2.85
C TYR A 51 -4.31 15.99 -3.21
N THR A 52 -3.84 14.91 -3.83
CA THR A 52 -2.45 14.74 -4.26
C THR A 52 -2.04 15.66 -5.42
N LEU A 53 -2.97 16.29 -6.15
CA LEU A 53 -2.63 17.26 -7.20
C LEU A 53 -1.81 18.43 -6.65
N THR A 54 -2.14 18.87 -5.43
CA THR A 54 -1.48 20.00 -4.76
C THR A 54 -0.59 19.58 -3.59
N HIS A 55 -0.77 18.37 -3.04
CA HIS A 55 -0.08 17.87 -1.86
C HIS A 55 0.72 16.61 -2.20
N ARG A 56 1.84 16.80 -2.86
CA ARG A 56 2.68 15.71 -3.40
C ARG A 56 3.55 15.11 -2.32
N ALA A 57 3.40 13.82 -2.08
CA ALA A 57 4.23 13.04 -1.18
C ALA A 57 5.11 12.08 -1.98
N ARG A 58 6.43 12.26 -1.89
CA ARG A 58 7.41 11.41 -2.55
C ARG A 58 7.84 10.27 -1.64
N LEU A 59 7.92 9.08 -2.19
CA LEU A 59 8.38 7.85 -1.57
C LEU A 59 9.65 7.36 -2.25
N VAL A 60 10.59 6.83 -1.47
CA VAL A 60 11.91 6.39 -1.95
C VAL A 60 12.29 5.07 -1.29
N ARG A 61 13.40 4.48 -1.76
CA ARG A 61 14.04 3.31 -1.15
C ARG A 61 13.08 2.12 -0.98
N PRO A 62 12.53 1.59 -2.09
CA PRO A 62 11.69 0.41 -2.01
C PRO A 62 12.44 -0.77 -1.39
N VAL A 63 11.76 -1.53 -0.55
CA VAL A 63 12.28 -2.74 0.06
C VAL A 63 11.17 -3.78 0.17
N VAL A 64 11.44 -5.02 -0.16
CA VAL A 64 10.53 -6.12 0.15
C VAL A 64 10.67 -6.44 1.63
N SER A 65 9.59 -6.24 2.36
CA SER A 65 9.43 -6.57 3.78
C SER A 65 8.43 -7.71 3.95
N PHE A 66 8.51 -8.45 5.03
CA PHE A 66 7.57 -9.52 5.35
C PHE A 66 7.40 -9.68 6.86
N ASP A 67 6.27 -10.22 7.24
CA ASP A 67 5.96 -10.69 8.59
C ASP A 67 5.42 -12.13 8.54
N THR A 68 4.73 -12.57 9.57
CA THR A 68 4.13 -13.92 9.62
C THR A 68 2.88 -14.08 8.73
N ALA A 69 2.31 -12.99 8.23
CA ALA A 69 1.04 -12.99 7.50
C ALA A 69 1.21 -12.61 6.02
N ALA A 70 2.16 -11.73 5.69
CA ALA A 70 2.24 -11.14 4.37
C ALA A 70 3.67 -10.73 3.97
N MET A 71 3.84 -10.51 2.67
CA MET A 71 4.97 -9.79 2.08
C MET A 71 4.47 -8.50 1.44
N ALA A 72 5.24 -7.44 1.55
CA ALA A 72 4.91 -6.15 0.98
C ALA A 72 6.12 -5.47 0.36
N LEU A 73 5.89 -4.67 -0.69
CA LEU A 73 6.83 -3.68 -1.14
C LEU A 73 6.60 -2.42 -0.31
N SER A 74 7.58 -2.08 0.52
CA SER A 74 7.53 -0.97 1.47
C SER A 74 8.46 0.14 1.02
N PHE A 75 8.11 1.38 1.35
CA PHE A 75 8.85 2.58 0.98
C PHE A 75 9.13 3.45 2.20
N VAL A 76 10.10 4.33 2.07
CA VAL A 76 10.41 5.38 3.04
C VAL A 76 9.91 6.72 2.49
N PRO A 77 9.22 7.56 3.27
CA PRO A 77 8.93 8.94 2.87
C PRO A 77 10.24 9.69 2.60
N ALA A 78 10.31 10.40 1.47
CA ALA A 78 11.48 11.19 1.13
C ALA A 78 11.68 12.34 2.14
N ALA A 79 12.94 12.65 2.41
CA ALA A 79 13.37 13.64 3.40
C ALA A 79 14.53 14.52 2.88
N GLY A 80 14.47 14.91 1.61
CA GLY A 80 15.48 15.75 0.96
C GLY A 80 16.49 14.97 0.12
N GLU A 81 16.23 13.68 -0.15
CA GLU A 81 17.03 12.93 -1.12
C GLU A 81 16.94 13.57 -2.51
N ILE A 82 18.09 13.65 -3.21
CA ILE A 82 18.15 14.23 -4.55
C ILE A 82 17.25 13.43 -5.50
N PRO A 83 16.28 14.09 -6.17
CA PRO A 83 15.40 13.42 -7.13
C PRO A 83 16.20 12.84 -8.28
N ASN A 84 15.78 11.68 -8.77
CA ASN A 84 16.42 11.08 -9.95
C ASN A 84 16.10 11.81 -11.27
N GLN A 85 15.03 12.62 -11.28
CA GLN A 85 14.67 13.50 -12.40
C GLN A 85 15.11 14.93 -12.05
N LEU A 86 16.16 15.40 -12.72
CA LEU A 86 16.80 16.70 -12.48
C LEU A 86 15.92 17.92 -12.81
N ASP A 87 14.75 17.74 -13.46
CA ASP A 87 13.98 18.85 -14.04
C ASP A 87 12.82 19.35 -13.16
N LYS A 88 12.60 18.79 -11.98
CA LYS A 88 11.54 19.27 -11.08
C LYS A 88 12.06 19.51 -9.68
N PRO A 89 11.94 20.73 -9.15
CA PRO A 89 12.23 21.00 -7.73
C PRO A 89 11.22 20.19 -6.90
N THR A 90 11.68 19.17 -6.22
CA THR A 90 10.87 18.43 -5.25
C THR A 90 11.12 19.03 -3.89
N CYS A 91 10.07 19.58 -3.29
CA CYS A 91 10.10 19.96 -1.90
C CYS A 91 9.56 18.79 -1.09
N ASP A 92 10.44 18.09 -0.37
CA ASP A 92 10.05 16.99 0.53
C ASP A 92 9.59 17.51 1.93
N SER A 93 9.30 18.80 2.05
CA SER A 93 8.71 19.36 3.27
C SER A 93 7.31 18.79 3.55
N TYR A 94 6.61 18.32 2.51
CA TYR A 94 5.36 17.61 2.60
C TYR A 94 5.57 16.11 2.36
N SER A 95 5.50 15.32 3.42
CA SER A 95 5.76 13.89 3.38
C SER A 95 4.47 13.06 3.33
N TYR A 96 4.60 11.76 3.09
CA TYR A 96 3.49 10.81 3.18
C TYR A 96 2.77 10.82 4.54
N HIS A 97 3.48 11.13 5.62
CA HIS A 97 2.87 11.27 6.95
C HIS A 97 1.98 12.51 7.05
N HIS A 98 2.38 13.62 6.41
CA HIS A 98 1.52 14.79 6.30
C HIS A 98 0.26 14.48 5.49
N LEU A 99 0.40 13.81 4.35
CA LEU A 99 -0.74 13.37 3.53
C LEU A 99 -1.74 12.55 4.35
N ARG A 100 -1.27 11.56 5.10
CA ARG A 100 -2.15 10.73 5.93
C ARG A 100 -2.84 11.51 7.04
N ARG A 101 -2.12 12.42 7.69
CA ARG A 101 -2.69 13.31 8.71
C ARG A 101 -3.78 14.21 8.12
N ASP A 102 -3.49 14.86 7.01
CA ASP A 102 -4.41 15.80 6.39
C ASP A 102 -5.68 15.10 5.90
N LEU A 103 -5.56 13.92 5.30
CA LEU A 103 -6.71 13.11 4.92
C LEU A 103 -7.53 12.65 6.14
N TRP A 104 -6.86 12.31 7.24
CA TRP A 104 -7.53 12.01 8.51
C TRP A 104 -8.34 13.22 9.00
N ASP A 105 -7.72 14.39 9.03
CA ASP A 105 -8.36 15.64 9.50
C ASP A 105 -9.55 16.02 8.62
N ILE A 106 -9.44 15.87 7.30
CA ILE A 106 -10.55 16.12 6.36
C ILE A 106 -11.71 15.16 6.63
N VAL A 107 -11.44 13.86 6.74
CA VAL A 107 -12.49 12.87 6.99
C VAL A 107 -13.14 13.07 8.36
N ALA A 108 -12.37 13.40 9.39
CA ALA A 108 -12.88 13.70 10.73
C ALA A 108 -13.85 14.90 10.74
N GLN A 109 -13.64 15.90 9.87
CA GLN A 109 -14.55 17.06 9.75
C GLN A 109 -15.95 16.67 9.25
N SER A 110 -16.12 15.53 8.59
CA SER A 110 -17.45 15.01 8.24
C SER A 110 -18.28 14.60 9.44
N GLY A 111 -17.67 14.49 10.62
CA GLY A 111 -18.27 13.93 11.84
C GLY A 111 -18.14 12.40 11.93
N HIS A 112 -17.52 11.74 10.94
CA HIS A 112 -17.23 10.31 11.01
C HIS A 112 -16.10 10.06 12.02
N GLN A 113 -16.35 9.14 12.96
CA GLN A 113 -15.31 8.68 13.88
C GLN A 113 -14.48 7.59 13.20
N LEU A 114 -13.24 7.91 12.89
CA LEU A 114 -12.30 6.97 12.32
C LEU A 114 -11.97 5.89 13.36
N THR A 115 -12.44 4.68 13.11
CA THR A 115 -12.29 3.53 14.00
C THR A 115 -11.23 2.55 13.54
N SER A 116 -10.49 2.91 12.50
CA SER A 116 -9.45 2.07 11.94
C SER A 116 -8.41 1.68 12.97
N ARG A 117 -8.13 0.39 13.04
CA ARG A 117 -6.99 -0.17 13.80
C ARG A 117 -5.68 -0.09 13.03
N TYR A 118 -5.73 0.38 11.79
CA TYR A 118 -4.60 0.41 10.90
C TYR A 118 -3.74 1.66 11.13
N ASN A 119 -2.99 1.63 12.21
CA ASN A 119 -2.06 2.71 12.57
C ASN A 119 -0.63 2.48 12.06
N VAL A 120 -0.40 1.55 11.15
CA VAL A 120 0.94 1.30 10.63
C VAL A 120 1.37 2.49 9.78
N PRO A 121 2.41 3.24 10.18
CA PRO A 121 2.85 4.44 9.45
C PRO A 121 3.56 4.13 8.14
N SER A 122 3.73 2.86 7.79
CA SER A 122 4.47 2.44 6.61
C SER A 122 3.69 2.68 5.32
N ALA A 123 4.40 3.20 4.33
CA ALA A 123 3.95 3.19 2.94
C ALA A 123 4.26 1.82 2.36
N HIS A 124 3.25 0.97 2.16
CA HIS A 124 3.47 -0.38 1.64
C HIS A 124 2.36 -0.85 0.70
N VAL A 125 2.75 -1.69 -0.24
CA VAL A 125 1.86 -2.41 -1.15
C VAL A 125 1.98 -3.90 -0.84
N THR A 126 0.92 -4.55 -0.37
CA THR A 126 0.92 -5.99 -0.13
C THR A 126 1.01 -6.74 -1.44
N ILE A 127 2.09 -7.51 -1.62
CA ILE A 127 2.36 -8.28 -2.86
C ILE A 127 2.02 -9.76 -2.72
N ALA A 128 2.01 -10.28 -1.50
CA ALA A 128 1.62 -11.66 -1.22
C ALA A 128 1.13 -11.85 0.21
N ARG A 129 0.36 -12.90 0.44
CA ARG A 129 -0.06 -13.34 1.77
C ARG A 129 0.28 -14.81 1.98
N PHE A 130 0.71 -15.15 3.19
CA PHE A 130 0.93 -16.53 3.58
C PHE A 130 -0.42 -17.17 3.91
N ALA A 131 -0.83 -18.15 3.09
CA ALA A 131 -1.98 -18.98 3.36
C ALA A 131 -1.51 -20.18 4.18
N VAL A 132 -1.89 -20.25 5.46
CA VAL A 132 -1.64 -21.43 6.27
C VAL A 132 -2.64 -22.51 5.87
N PRO A 133 -2.21 -23.67 5.36
CA PRO A 133 -3.12 -24.78 5.11
C PRO A 133 -3.79 -25.18 6.44
N PRO A 134 -5.11 -25.47 6.45
CA PRO A 134 -5.86 -25.78 7.68
C PRO A 134 -5.38 -27.05 8.42
N ASP A 135 -4.60 -27.91 7.78
CA ASP A 135 -4.20 -29.23 8.27
C ASP A 135 -2.69 -29.37 8.58
N LEU A 136 -1.98 -28.29 8.84
CA LEU A 136 -0.62 -28.42 9.34
C LEU A 136 -0.64 -28.85 10.80
N ASP A 137 -0.57 -30.18 11.01
CA ASP A 137 -0.18 -30.77 12.29
C ASP A 137 1.08 -30.05 12.81
N LYS A 138 0.95 -29.39 13.95
CA LYS A 138 2.00 -28.58 14.60
C LYS A 138 3.27 -29.38 14.93
N GLU A 139 3.26 -30.69 14.80
CA GLU A 139 4.34 -31.60 15.20
C GLU A 139 5.35 -31.95 14.09
N LYS A 140 5.12 -31.54 12.84
CA LYS A 140 6.07 -31.77 11.74
C LYS A 140 6.48 -30.48 11.08
N GLU A 141 7.16 -29.61 11.80
CA GLU A 141 8.02 -28.62 11.16
C GLU A 141 9.19 -29.36 10.49
N SER A 142 8.94 -29.93 9.33
CA SER A 142 9.91 -30.77 8.64
C SER A 142 11.10 -29.92 8.23
N GLU A 143 12.30 -30.52 8.18
CA GLU A 143 13.50 -29.86 7.60
C GLU A 143 13.21 -29.23 6.23
N ALA A 144 12.27 -29.81 5.48
CA ALA A 144 11.83 -29.28 4.19
C ALA A 144 11.14 -27.91 4.30
N LEU A 145 10.34 -27.66 5.34
CA LEU A 145 9.71 -26.38 5.58
C LEU A 145 10.75 -25.33 6.00
N SER A 146 11.68 -25.72 6.87
CA SER A 146 12.79 -24.85 7.29
C SER A 146 13.65 -24.43 6.09
N ARG A 147 14.02 -25.38 5.24
CA ARG A 147 14.77 -25.09 3.98
C ARG A 147 13.99 -24.14 3.05
N ARG A 148 12.68 -24.31 2.91
CA ARG A 148 11.85 -23.42 2.10
C ARG A 148 11.79 -22.01 2.67
N LYS A 149 11.65 -21.86 3.99
CA LYS A 149 11.70 -20.55 4.67
C LYS A 149 13.06 -19.87 4.43
N THR A 150 14.16 -20.58 4.61
CA THR A 150 15.51 -20.06 4.34
C THR A 150 15.65 -19.60 2.90
N ALA A 151 15.28 -20.44 1.93
CA ALA A 151 15.37 -20.08 0.51
C ALA A 151 14.50 -18.87 0.15
N LEU A 152 13.32 -18.70 0.77
CA LEU A 152 12.48 -17.52 0.59
C LEU A 152 13.18 -16.26 1.12
N VAL A 153 13.76 -16.32 2.33
CA VAL A 153 14.49 -15.17 2.91
C VAL A 153 15.69 -14.81 2.06
N GLU A 154 16.49 -15.77 1.63
CA GLU A 154 17.64 -15.56 0.72
C GLU A 154 17.18 -14.88 -0.58
N LYS A 155 16.05 -15.31 -1.16
CA LYS A 155 15.51 -14.70 -2.37
C LYS A 155 15.03 -13.26 -2.14
N ILE A 156 14.42 -12.98 -0.99
CA ILE A 156 14.02 -11.61 -0.61
C ILE A 156 15.26 -10.73 -0.44
N ASP A 157 16.32 -11.25 0.18
CA ASP A 157 17.58 -10.52 0.35
C ASP A 157 18.25 -10.20 -0.99
N ASP A 158 18.20 -11.14 -1.95
CA ASP A 158 18.68 -10.89 -3.33
C ASP A 158 17.89 -9.77 -4.00
N ILE A 159 16.56 -9.83 -3.96
CA ILE A 159 15.69 -8.78 -4.50
C ILE A 159 16.00 -7.45 -3.83
N ASN A 160 16.12 -7.42 -2.51
CA ASN A 160 16.44 -6.19 -1.78
C ASN A 160 17.84 -5.65 -2.11
N ARG A 161 18.78 -6.50 -2.46
CA ARG A 161 20.10 -6.08 -2.94
C ARG A 161 19.99 -5.44 -4.33
N GLU A 162 19.21 -6.02 -5.22
CA GLU A 162 18.91 -5.44 -6.53
C GLU A 162 18.18 -4.10 -6.38
N LEU A 163 17.16 -4.02 -5.51
CA LEU A 163 16.43 -2.79 -5.22
C LEU A 163 17.34 -1.65 -4.71
N ARG A 164 18.43 -1.96 -4.04
CA ARG A 164 19.41 -0.98 -3.54
C ARG A 164 20.49 -0.61 -4.56
N SER A 165 20.81 -1.49 -5.51
CA SER A 165 21.96 -1.33 -6.40
C SER A 165 21.82 -0.24 -7.47
N ASN A 166 20.69 0.44 -7.58
CA ASN A 166 20.39 1.40 -8.65
C ASN A 166 20.47 0.84 -10.09
N ASP A 167 20.57 -0.47 -10.26
CA ASP A 167 20.68 -1.12 -11.58
C ASP A 167 19.33 -1.26 -12.31
N TRP A 168 18.31 -0.52 -11.88
CA TRP A 168 17.00 -0.41 -12.52
C TRP A 168 17.02 0.02 -13.98
N LYS A 169 18.19 0.39 -14.50
CA LYS A 169 18.41 0.76 -15.91
C LYS A 169 17.92 -0.30 -16.90
N HIS A 170 17.88 -1.57 -16.49
CA HIS A 170 17.44 -2.69 -17.32
C HIS A 170 15.93 -2.82 -17.46
N PHE A 171 15.13 -2.17 -16.61
CA PHE A 171 13.66 -2.26 -16.65
C PHE A 171 12.98 -1.09 -17.35
N GLY A 172 13.74 -0.18 -17.98
CA GLY A 172 13.19 0.90 -18.81
C GLY A 172 12.40 1.97 -18.05
N ASN A 173 12.39 1.92 -16.71
CA ASN A 173 11.66 2.89 -15.91
C ASN A 173 12.62 3.96 -15.33
N PRO A 174 12.43 5.25 -15.68
CA PRO A 174 13.29 6.33 -15.20
C PRO A 174 13.10 6.66 -13.71
N SER A 175 12.06 6.17 -13.06
CA SER A 175 11.71 6.54 -11.67
C SER A 175 12.58 5.89 -10.60
N ARG A 176 13.57 5.06 -10.94
CA ARG A 176 14.66 4.57 -10.07
C ARG A 176 14.28 4.32 -8.60
N GLY A 177 13.18 3.62 -8.34
CA GLY A 177 12.75 3.34 -6.97
C GLY A 177 12.15 4.54 -6.22
N GLU A 178 11.73 5.56 -6.94
CA GLU A 178 10.93 6.66 -6.42
C GLU A 178 9.48 6.53 -6.89
N TRP A 179 8.56 6.93 -6.03
CA TRP A 179 7.14 7.02 -6.35
C TRP A 179 6.54 8.27 -5.75
N VAL A 180 5.85 9.06 -6.57
CA VAL A 180 5.04 10.18 -6.09
C VAL A 180 3.61 9.68 -5.96
N VAL A 181 3.07 9.72 -4.74
CA VAL A 181 1.71 9.23 -4.45
C VAL A 181 0.70 10.01 -5.27
N GLY A 182 -0.15 9.29 -6.01
CA GLY A 182 -1.14 9.89 -6.90
C GLY A 182 -0.61 10.31 -8.27
N GLN A 183 0.61 9.94 -8.66
CA GLN A 183 1.21 10.34 -9.94
C GLN A 183 0.44 9.79 -11.15
N GLU A 184 0.08 8.52 -11.12
CA GLU A 184 -0.61 7.87 -12.24
C GLU A 184 -2.09 8.26 -12.31
N ARG A 185 -2.71 8.36 -11.17
CA ARG A 185 -4.09 8.78 -10.91
C ARG A 185 -4.17 9.17 -9.45
N GLY A 186 -5.05 10.07 -9.07
CA GLY A 186 -5.21 10.54 -7.69
C GLY A 186 -5.42 9.42 -6.67
N LEU A 187 -5.93 9.75 -5.54
CA LEU A 187 -6.33 8.74 -4.56
C LEU A 187 -7.59 8.02 -5.05
N GLU A 188 -7.84 6.86 -4.51
CA GLU A 188 -9.03 6.07 -4.83
C GLU A 188 -9.83 5.82 -3.54
N LEU A 189 -11.09 6.24 -3.55
CA LEU A 189 -12.03 5.92 -2.47
C LEU A 189 -12.67 4.57 -2.78
N ASN A 190 -12.33 3.57 -1.97
CA ASN A 190 -12.83 2.21 -2.12
C ASN A 190 -13.70 1.80 -0.95
N LYS A 191 -14.71 0.95 -1.21
CA LYS A 191 -15.51 0.24 -0.22
C LYS A 191 -15.46 -1.27 -0.42
N GLY A 192 -15.71 -2.04 0.63
CA GLY A 192 -15.74 -3.50 0.61
C GLY A 192 -14.42 -4.15 0.98
N GLN A 193 -14.27 -5.43 0.63
CA GLN A 193 -13.11 -6.25 1.03
C GLN A 193 -11.84 -5.86 0.28
N SER A 194 -10.81 -5.41 1.01
CA SER A 194 -9.51 -5.04 0.44
C SER A 194 -8.38 -6.08 0.68
N TRP A 195 -8.57 -7.03 1.61
CA TRP A 195 -7.49 -7.94 2.00
C TRP A 195 -7.13 -8.99 0.94
N PHE A 196 -8.14 -9.64 0.36
CA PHE A 196 -8.00 -10.63 -0.72
C PHE A 196 -8.75 -10.21 -1.98
N GLY A 197 -9.32 -9.00 -1.98
CA GLY A 197 -10.08 -8.43 -3.07
C GLY A 197 -9.60 -7.03 -3.42
N LYS A 198 -10.22 -6.47 -4.43
CA LYS A 198 -9.97 -5.12 -4.91
C LYS A 198 -10.84 -4.06 -4.20
N GLY A 199 -11.94 -4.52 -3.57
CA GLY A 199 -13.01 -3.62 -3.19
C GLY A 199 -13.77 -3.09 -4.42
N GLU A 200 -14.64 -2.12 -4.20
CA GLU A 200 -15.39 -1.39 -5.22
C GLU A 200 -14.98 0.07 -5.18
N ALA A 201 -14.47 0.59 -6.29
CA ALA A 201 -14.11 2.00 -6.38
C ALA A 201 -15.39 2.86 -6.39
N VAL A 202 -15.53 3.72 -5.41
CA VAL A 202 -16.59 4.73 -5.32
C VAL A 202 -16.23 5.95 -6.17
N LEU A 203 -14.97 6.37 -6.10
CA LEU A 203 -14.43 7.48 -6.87
C LEU A 203 -12.91 7.33 -7.03
N ILE A 204 -12.43 7.72 -8.20
CA ILE A 204 -11.00 7.75 -8.54
C ILE A 204 -10.60 9.18 -8.88
N GLY A 205 -9.54 9.67 -8.27
CA GLY A 205 -8.99 10.99 -8.53
C GLY A 205 -8.15 11.04 -9.80
N LYS A 206 -7.68 12.24 -10.10
CA LYS A 206 -6.84 12.53 -11.26
C LYS A 206 -5.37 12.36 -10.94
N GLY A 207 -4.59 11.88 -11.90
CA GLY A 207 -3.13 11.84 -11.81
C GLY A 207 -2.51 13.24 -11.89
N ILE A 208 -1.21 13.31 -11.51
CA ILE A 208 -0.41 14.55 -11.49
C ILE A 208 0.22 14.78 -12.87
#